data_6eb8f0cf3e3bc4bb854958473a0bebb5
#
_entry.id   6eb8f0cf3e3bc4bb854958473a0bebb5
#
_cell.length_a   1.000
_cell.length_b   1.000
_cell.length_c   1.000
_cell.angle_alpha   90.00
_cell.angle_beta   90.00
_cell.angle_gamma   90.00
#
_symmetry.space_group_name_H-M   'P 1'
#
loop_
_entity.id
_entity.type
_entity.pdbx_description
1 polymer ?
#
loop_
_entity_poly.entity_id
_entity_poly.type
_entity_poly.pdbx_seq_one_letter_code
_entity_poly.pdbx_strand_id
1 'polypeptide(L)'
;MKRNSAFRYAVLGVAGLAILFAGYSYWKRKGKNPQDKYLTVKVDRGNVRRTVSSTGTLQAVVTVQVGSQVSGRVQELHADFNSVVKKGQVLALIDPANFEAQRERAQAQLATAQASVKNAEANLINRRAELSSAKANVEVSRVALKEAERQQKRAEGLFKDGLIAQRDLDTAQATFEQAGARLMQADAQVNQTEASIRSALSQQDQAAANVKQARAELTMADVNLRYTSIVSPIDGVVIERSVDIGQTVAASFQAPLLFLIANDLTKMQVIAQIDEADIGALSEKAKVDFTVDAFPGQTFRGEIAEIRLTSKLPSSSSSSGSSGSTGGGGGTASNVVVYNVMIDVNNPALKLRPGMTANVNFTVASTENVLKISNAALRYRPSDKNPEEIQKLLTSLSGEVSADTRRPPAAGSGATAGANPPASSEATVDGEGSGRRRGDWQGGDGSGGARMGRERSGQGKWSGRSGGGAQAIIGPSKTDIYGIDAGMKIRFPQAEETRPVPGMIWVLDSAGQPQPRRVRLGITNGRETALLSGDLKEGDTVITGELGDEDPSAQQRGNTGSPFGGGRTPFGGGGVGGGRRGGGR
;
A
#
# COMPACT_ATOMS: atom_id res chain seq x y z
N MET A 1 -17.23 0.81 -118.18
CA MET A 1 -16.04 1.10 -117.41
C MET A 1 -16.31 2.10 -116.27
N LYS A 2 -16.92 1.70 -115.11
CA LYS A 2 -17.05 2.51 -113.90
C LYS A 2 -17.27 1.62 -112.69
N ARG A 3 -16.16 0.94 -112.11
CA ARG A 3 -16.32 0.06 -110.95
C ARG A 3 -15.11 -0.04 -110.00
N ASN A 4 -14.16 0.90 -110.13
CA ASN A 4 -12.94 0.83 -109.26
C ASN A 4 -12.73 2.03 -108.31
N SER A 5 -13.64 3.02 -108.22
CA SER A 5 -13.46 4.17 -107.34
C SER A 5 -13.95 3.91 -105.92
N ALA A 6 -15.04 3.14 -105.72
CA ALA A 6 -15.58 2.82 -104.35
C ALA A 6 -14.62 1.97 -103.47
N PHE A 7 -13.89 1.04 -104.13
CA PHE A 7 -12.93 0.19 -103.42
C PHE A 7 -11.69 0.99 -102.91
N ARG A 8 -11.27 2.01 -103.67
CA ARG A 8 -10.17 2.88 -103.20
C ARG A 8 -10.53 3.76 -102.03
N TYR A 9 -11.76 4.25 -101.97
CA TYR A 9 -12.24 5.05 -100.83
C TYR A 9 -12.48 4.19 -99.60
N ALA A 10 -12.91 2.92 -99.72
CA ALA A 10 -13.03 1.98 -98.61
C ALA A 10 -11.67 1.60 -98.00
N VAL A 11 -10.60 1.39 -98.82
CA VAL A 11 -9.24 1.12 -98.36
C VAL A 11 -8.63 2.35 -97.66
N LEU A 12 -8.86 3.54 -98.14
CA LEU A 12 -8.40 4.79 -97.51
C LEU A 12 -9.14 5.06 -96.19
N GLY A 13 -10.40 4.71 -96.06
CA GLY A 13 -11.20 4.80 -94.85
C GLY A 13 -10.67 3.84 -93.73
N VAL A 14 -10.37 2.59 -94.11
CA VAL A 14 -9.77 1.60 -93.20
C VAL A 14 -8.36 1.98 -92.78
N ALA A 15 -7.53 2.51 -93.66
CA ALA A 15 -6.20 3.01 -93.32
C ALA A 15 -6.27 4.23 -92.40
N GLY A 16 -7.24 5.16 -92.61
CA GLY A 16 -7.45 6.29 -91.70
C GLY A 16 -7.90 5.86 -90.28
N LEU A 17 -8.79 4.84 -90.21
CA LEU A 17 -9.21 4.26 -88.94
C LEU A 17 -8.09 3.53 -88.22
N ALA A 18 -7.23 2.82 -88.96
CA ALA A 18 -6.03 2.13 -88.37
C ALA A 18 -5.01 3.12 -87.81
N ILE A 19 -4.81 4.29 -88.52
CA ILE A 19 -3.91 5.36 -88.09
C ILE A 19 -4.49 6.05 -86.83
N LEU A 20 -5.79 6.33 -86.77
CA LEU A 20 -6.49 6.89 -85.64
C LEU A 20 -6.44 5.91 -84.42
N PHE A 21 -6.62 4.61 -84.64
CA PHE A 21 -6.52 3.60 -83.62
C PHE A 21 -5.07 3.41 -83.11
N ALA A 22 -4.10 3.46 -84.00
CA ALA A 22 -2.69 3.45 -83.65
C ALA A 22 -2.30 4.71 -82.88
N GLY A 23 -2.74 5.88 -83.29
CA GLY A 23 -2.56 7.16 -82.61
C GLY A 23 -3.20 7.18 -81.22
N TYR A 24 -4.43 6.67 -81.08
CA TYR A 24 -5.16 6.54 -79.83
C TYR A 24 -4.50 5.51 -78.90
N SER A 25 -4.05 4.37 -79.41
CA SER A 25 -3.32 3.35 -78.60
C SER A 25 -1.93 3.84 -78.18
N TYR A 26 -1.24 4.63 -79.03
CA TYR A 26 0.03 5.27 -78.68
C TYR A 26 -0.15 6.36 -77.61
N TRP A 27 -1.22 7.18 -77.71
CA TRP A 27 -1.56 8.22 -76.74
C TRP A 27 -2.01 7.62 -75.40
N LYS A 28 -2.77 6.52 -75.39
CA LYS A 28 -3.18 5.77 -74.21
C LYS A 28 -2.03 5.08 -73.50
N ARG A 29 -0.98 4.67 -74.24
CA ARG A 29 0.26 4.09 -73.67
C ARG A 29 1.21 5.13 -73.09
N LYS A 30 1.14 6.38 -73.54
CA LYS A 30 2.01 7.47 -73.08
C LYS A 30 1.51 8.18 -71.81
N GLY A 31 0.32 7.85 -71.32
CA GLY A 31 -0.34 8.54 -70.20
C GLY A 31 -0.20 7.94 -68.81
N LYS A 32 0.56 6.84 -68.63
CA LYS A 32 0.85 6.31 -67.27
C LYS A 32 2.26 6.70 -66.90
N ASN A 33 2.45 7.80 -66.16
CA ASN A 33 3.68 8.10 -65.51
C ASN A 33 3.99 6.97 -64.51
N PRO A 34 5.16 6.34 -64.54
CA PRO A 34 5.51 5.29 -63.56
C PRO A 34 5.48 5.78 -62.11
N GLN A 35 5.44 7.09 -61.90
CA GLN A 35 5.32 7.71 -60.59
C GLN A 35 3.95 7.58 -59.95
N ASP A 36 2.86 7.40 -60.75
CA ASP A 36 1.48 7.28 -60.23
C ASP A 36 1.20 5.88 -59.62
N LYS A 37 2.15 4.92 -59.77
CA LYS A 37 1.99 3.55 -59.24
C LYS A 37 2.28 3.45 -57.75
N TYR A 38 3.05 4.38 -57.18
CA TYR A 38 3.54 4.30 -55.82
C TYR A 38 3.00 5.40 -54.93
N LEU A 39 2.53 5.03 -53.74
CA LEU A 39 2.27 5.98 -52.67
C LEU A 39 3.62 6.38 -52.06
N THR A 40 3.93 7.66 -52.08
CA THR A 40 5.22 8.19 -51.67
C THR A 40 5.05 9.24 -50.59
N VAL A 41 6.00 9.28 -49.66
CA VAL A 41 6.12 10.31 -48.61
C VAL A 41 7.53 10.90 -48.65
N LYS A 42 7.64 12.21 -48.54
CA LYS A 42 8.93 12.89 -48.46
C LYS A 42 9.55 12.72 -47.10
N VAL A 43 10.86 12.49 -47.06
CA VAL A 43 11.63 12.48 -45.82
C VAL A 43 11.78 13.92 -45.32
N ASP A 44 11.40 14.16 -44.08
CA ASP A 44 11.41 15.46 -43.43
C ASP A 44 12.25 15.40 -42.14
N ARG A 45 12.74 16.56 -41.66
CA ARG A 45 13.40 16.68 -40.38
C ARG A 45 12.42 17.05 -39.30
N GLY A 46 12.57 16.43 -38.13
CA GLY A 46 11.72 16.75 -37.01
C GLY A 46 12.15 16.04 -35.72
N ASN A 47 11.36 16.25 -34.68
CA ASN A 47 11.59 15.63 -33.39
C ASN A 47 10.78 14.33 -33.33
N VAL A 48 11.44 13.23 -33.00
CA VAL A 48 10.78 11.94 -32.74
C VAL A 48 10.86 11.67 -31.25
N ARG A 49 9.69 11.46 -30.61
CA ARG A 49 9.59 11.16 -29.20
C ARG A 49 8.85 9.85 -29.02
N ARG A 50 9.41 8.94 -28.25
CA ARG A 50 8.73 7.74 -27.79
C ARG A 50 8.05 8.06 -26.48
N THR A 51 6.71 7.94 -26.47
CA THR A 51 5.89 8.20 -25.29
C THR A 51 5.14 6.94 -24.86
N VAL A 52 5.06 6.74 -23.57
CA VAL A 52 4.17 5.76 -22.93
C VAL A 52 3.02 6.55 -22.33
N SER A 53 1.78 6.15 -22.65
CA SER A 53 0.58 6.80 -22.13
C SER A 53 -0.06 5.96 -21.05
N SER A 54 -0.48 6.59 -19.97
CA SER A 54 -1.14 5.95 -18.84
C SER A 54 -2.21 6.86 -18.26
N THR A 55 -3.17 6.28 -17.57
CA THR A 55 -4.15 7.02 -16.79
C THR A 55 -3.74 7.05 -15.31
N GLY A 56 -4.01 8.16 -14.66
CA GLY A 56 -3.72 8.34 -13.24
C GLY A 56 -4.79 9.17 -12.54
N THR A 57 -4.69 9.21 -11.22
CA THR A 57 -5.55 10.05 -10.38
C THR A 57 -4.72 11.09 -9.63
N LEU A 58 -5.25 12.31 -9.55
CA LEU A 58 -4.65 13.37 -8.78
C LEU A 58 -5.00 13.21 -7.31
N GLN A 59 -3.98 13.35 -6.44
CA GLN A 59 -4.14 13.36 -5.00
C GLN A 59 -3.27 14.47 -4.38
N ALA A 60 -3.63 14.93 -3.18
CA ALA A 60 -2.72 15.77 -2.41
C ALA A 60 -1.57 14.91 -1.88
N VAL A 61 -0.37 15.49 -1.75
CA VAL A 61 0.83 14.77 -1.29
C VAL A 61 0.63 14.18 0.10
N VAL A 62 -0.02 14.92 1.00
CA VAL A 62 -0.34 14.47 2.35
C VAL A 62 -1.83 14.60 2.58
N THR A 63 -2.49 13.47 2.81
CA THR A 63 -3.88 13.40 3.23
C THR A 63 -3.97 12.67 4.56
N VAL A 64 -4.79 13.17 5.48
CA VAL A 64 -5.05 12.53 6.77
C VAL A 64 -6.52 12.23 6.91
N GLN A 65 -6.81 10.99 7.26
CA GLN A 65 -8.15 10.52 7.58
C GLN A 65 -8.41 10.77 9.07
N VAL A 66 -9.45 11.53 9.37
CA VAL A 66 -9.89 11.81 10.73
C VAL A 66 -11.14 10.99 11.02
N GLY A 67 -11.04 10.11 12.01
CA GLY A 67 -12.13 9.26 12.46
C GLY A 67 -12.49 9.52 13.92
N SER A 68 -13.55 8.87 14.42
CA SER A 68 -13.90 8.89 15.83
C SER A 68 -13.27 7.74 16.59
N GLN A 69 -12.83 8.02 17.82
CA GLN A 69 -12.35 7.02 18.78
C GLN A 69 -13.45 6.58 19.77
N VAL A 70 -14.57 7.32 19.81
CA VAL A 70 -15.72 7.01 20.69
C VAL A 70 -16.98 6.89 19.86
N SER A 71 -17.89 6.05 20.33
CA SER A 71 -19.21 5.89 19.72
C SER A 71 -20.19 6.89 20.31
N GLY A 72 -21.00 7.50 19.45
CA GLY A 72 -22.01 8.45 19.88
C GLY A 72 -22.72 9.10 18.70
N ARG A 73 -23.66 9.99 18.99
CA ARG A 73 -24.36 10.78 17.99
C ARG A 73 -23.61 12.10 17.74
N VAL A 74 -23.43 12.47 16.48
CA VAL A 74 -22.85 13.77 16.12
C VAL A 74 -23.84 14.87 16.46
N GLN A 75 -23.44 15.78 17.34
CA GLN A 75 -24.25 16.88 17.81
C GLN A 75 -24.06 18.13 16.94
N GLU A 76 -22.80 18.48 16.65
CA GLU A 76 -22.44 19.68 15.91
C GLU A 76 -21.34 19.39 14.90
N LEU A 77 -21.37 20.13 13.78
CA LEU A 77 -20.32 20.14 12.78
C LEU A 77 -19.80 21.59 12.64
N HIS A 78 -18.50 21.77 12.80
CA HIS A 78 -17.82 23.07 12.69
C HIS A 78 -16.99 23.20 11.42
N ALA A 79 -16.85 22.14 10.63
CA ALA A 79 -16.15 22.14 9.35
C ALA A 79 -17.01 21.46 8.28
N ASP A 80 -17.00 22.03 7.09
CA ASP A 80 -17.70 21.52 5.92
C ASP A 80 -16.72 21.32 4.76
N PHE A 81 -17.20 20.83 3.63
CA PHE A 81 -16.42 20.66 2.39
C PHE A 81 -15.67 21.96 2.04
N ASN A 82 -14.42 21.82 1.61
CA ASN A 82 -13.52 22.92 1.24
C ASN A 82 -13.21 23.95 2.38
N SER A 83 -13.56 23.65 3.62
CA SER A 83 -13.21 24.50 4.76
C SER A 83 -11.71 24.43 5.03
N VAL A 84 -11.07 25.58 5.24
CA VAL A 84 -9.69 25.67 5.71
C VAL A 84 -9.67 25.46 7.21
N VAL A 85 -8.91 24.49 7.68
CA VAL A 85 -8.83 24.10 9.08
C VAL A 85 -7.39 24.17 9.58
N LYS A 86 -7.22 24.52 10.86
CA LYS A 86 -5.93 24.56 11.55
C LYS A 86 -5.78 23.33 12.45
N LYS A 87 -4.54 22.94 12.69
CA LYS A 87 -4.22 21.89 13.66
C LYS A 87 -4.81 22.22 15.04
N GLY A 88 -5.55 21.26 15.61
CA GLY A 88 -6.25 21.42 16.89
C GLY A 88 -7.62 22.11 16.79
N GLN A 89 -8.04 22.56 15.62
CA GLN A 89 -9.38 23.11 15.41
C GLN A 89 -10.42 22.00 15.50
N VAL A 90 -11.53 22.27 16.22
CA VAL A 90 -12.66 21.35 16.32
C VAL A 90 -13.36 21.27 14.97
N LEU A 91 -13.59 20.04 14.50
CA LEU A 91 -14.28 19.73 13.24
C LEU A 91 -15.71 19.28 13.50
N ALA A 92 -15.89 18.46 14.51
CA ALA A 92 -17.19 17.94 14.92
C ALA A 92 -17.22 17.68 16.42
N LEU A 93 -18.40 17.74 16.99
CA LEU A 93 -18.69 17.41 18.39
C LEU A 93 -19.64 16.22 18.43
N ILE A 94 -19.23 15.17 19.11
CA ILE A 94 -20.09 14.04 19.46
C ILE A 94 -20.77 14.38 20.77
N ASP A 95 -22.02 13.99 20.94
CA ASP A 95 -22.82 14.24 22.16
C ASP A 95 -22.03 13.86 23.43
N PRO A 96 -21.61 14.85 24.24
CA PRO A 96 -20.75 14.63 25.39
C PRO A 96 -21.52 14.17 26.63
N ALA A 97 -22.88 14.25 26.66
CA ALA A 97 -23.67 14.10 27.85
C ALA A 97 -23.38 12.82 28.66
N ASN A 98 -23.25 11.68 27.97
CA ASN A 98 -22.90 10.43 28.63
C ASN A 98 -21.48 10.41 29.20
N PHE A 99 -20.53 11.03 28.50
CA PHE A 99 -19.13 11.10 28.92
C PHE A 99 -18.93 12.09 30.06
N GLU A 100 -19.67 13.20 30.06
CA GLU A 100 -19.72 14.15 31.16
C GLU A 100 -20.26 13.51 32.44
N ALA A 101 -21.38 12.75 32.34
CA ALA A 101 -21.94 12.00 33.46
C ALA A 101 -20.93 10.95 33.98
N GLN A 102 -20.19 10.25 33.10
CA GLN A 102 -19.13 9.30 33.51
C GLN A 102 -18.00 10.00 34.24
N ARG A 103 -17.55 11.16 33.75
CA ARG A 103 -16.51 11.97 34.39
C ARG A 103 -16.96 12.46 35.77
N GLU A 104 -18.19 12.97 35.90
CA GLU A 104 -18.76 13.44 37.18
C GLU A 104 -18.81 12.30 38.18
N ARG A 105 -19.27 11.11 37.73
CA ARG A 105 -19.28 9.91 38.57
C ARG A 105 -17.88 9.51 39.05
N ALA A 106 -16.89 9.51 38.16
CA ALA A 106 -15.50 9.22 38.52
C ALA A 106 -14.92 10.27 39.46
N GLN A 107 -15.30 11.55 39.29
CA GLN A 107 -14.90 12.62 40.20
C GLN A 107 -15.52 12.45 41.61
N ALA A 108 -16.76 12.04 41.69
CA ALA A 108 -17.40 11.73 42.96
C ALA A 108 -16.74 10.53 43.66
N GLN A 109 -16.34 9.48 42.90
CA GLN A 109 -15.61 8.34 43.43
C GLN A 109 -14.24 8.76 43.98
N LEU A 110 -13.53 9.65 43.28
CA LEU A 110 -12.25 10.20 43.75
C LEU A 110 -12.45 10.98 45.07
N ALA A 111 -13.49 11.81 45.15
CA ALA A 111 -13.79 12.57 46.37
C ALA A 111 -14.08 11.62 47.55
N THR A 112 -14.84 10.53 47.34
CA THR A 112 -15.11 9.51 48.35
C THR A 112 -13.84 8.80 48.81
N ALA A 113 -12.95 8.42 47.87
CA ALA A 113 -11.68 7.80 48.19
C ALA A 113 -10.76 8.75 48.98
N GLN A 114 -10.73 10.05 48.65
CA GLN A 114 -10.00 11.08 49.42
C GLN A 114 -10.54 11.25 50.83
N ALA A 115 -11.86 11.21 50.99
CA ALA A 115 -12.49 11.23 52.34
C ALA A 115 -12.06 10.00 53.18
N SER A 116 -11.96 8.83 52.56
CA SER A 116 -11.48 7.61 53.21
C SER A 116 -10.04 7.74 53.71
N VAL A 117 -9.15 8.39 52.96
CA VAL A 117 -7.76 8.68 53.42
C VAL A 117 -7.80 9.59 54.65
N LYS A 118 -8.58 10.67 54.63
CA LYS A 118 -8.71 11.58 55.78
C LYS A 118 -9.23 10.86 57.03
N ASN A 119 -10.16 9.93 56.88
CA ASN A 119 -10.66 9.12 57.97
C ASN A 119 -9.57 8.19 58.53
N ALA A 120 -8.78 7.56 57.66
CA ALA A 120 -7.64 6.73 58.06
C ALA A 120 -6.52 7.56 58.77
N GLU A 121 -6.27 8.79 58.29
CA GLU A 121 -5.36 9.72 58.94
C GLU A 121 -5.82 10.12 60.34
N ALA A 122 -7.10 10.44 60.49
CA ALA A 122 -7.69 10.73 61.83
C ALA A 122 -7.57 9.54 62.79
N ASN A 123 -7.82 8.31 62.32
CA ASN A 123 -7.63 7.10 63.09
C ASN A 123 -6.14 6.93 63.50
N LEU A 124 -5.21 7.15 62.61
CA LEU A 124 -3.78 7.10 62.91
C LEU A 124 -3.38 8.12 63.98
N ILE A 125 -3.91 9.34 63.91
CA ILE A 125 -3.66 10.38 64.94
C ILE A 125 -4.16 9.89 66.31
N ASN A 126 -5.35 9.29 66.39
CA ASN A 126 -5.90 8.74 67.61
C ASN A 126 -5.01 7.63 68.17
N ARG A 127 -4.53 6.69 67.34
CA ARG A 127 -3.61 5.62 67.77
C ARG A 127 -2.25 6.16 68.23
N ARG A 128 -1.77 7.24 67.65
CA ARG A 128 -0.53 7.92 68.12
C ARG A 128 -0.70 8.58 69.48
N ALA A 129 -1.88 9.14 69.77
CA ALA A 129 -2.20 9.69 71.07
C ALA A 129 -2.30 8.57 72.15
N GLU A 130 -2.90 7.42 71.80
CA GLU A 130 -2.91 6.23 72.68
C GLU A 130 -1.49 5.75 72.99
N LEU A 131 -0.57 5.74 72.00
CA LEU A 131 0.81 5.38 72.22
C LEU A 131 1.53 6.35 73.19
N SER A 132 1.25 7.66 73.01
CA SER A 132 1.81 8.68 73.93
C SER A 132 1.38 8.43 75.37
N SER A 133 0.08 8.11 75.57
CA SER A 133 -0.45 7.76 76.90
C SER A 133 0.19 6.48 77.45
N ALA A 134 0.32 5.42 76.63
CA ALA A 134 0.98 4.16 77.06
C ALA A 134 2.45 4.38 77.46
N LYS A 135 3.19 5.22 76.71
CA LYS A 135 4.58 5.59 77.04
C LYS A 135 4.69 6.37 78.35
N ALA A 136 3.74 7.27 78.64
CA ALA A 136 3.66 7.97 79.90
C ALA A 136 3.44 6.98 81.07
N ASN A 137 2.61 5.94 80.91
CA ASN A 137 2.40 4.90 81.91
C ASN A 137 3.66 4.02 82.17
N VAL A 138 4.46 3.76 81.13
CA VAL A 138 5.74 3.09 81.28
C VAL A 138 6.70 3.93 82.15
N GLU A 139 6.75 5.24 81.91
CA GLU A 139 7.61 6.12 82.71
C GLU A 139 7.18 6.15 84.20
N VAL A 140 5.88 6.20 84.49
CA VAL A 140 5.33 6.09 85.86
C VAL A 140 5.75 4.78 86.47
N SER A 141 5.59 3.65 85.75
CA SER A 141 5.98 2.32 86.22
C SER A 141 7.51 2.20 86.46
N ARG A 142 8.28 2.83 85.59
CA ARG A 142 9.75 2.90 85.69
C ARG A 142 10.22 3.66 86.95
N VAL A 143 9.57 4.81 87.22
CA VAL A 143 9.87 5.56 88.44
C VAL A 143 9.51 4.75 89.68
N ALA A 144 8.36 4.06 89.71
CA ALA A 144 7.96 3.17 90.79
C ALA A 144 8.94 2.02 91.00
N LEU A 145 9.45 1.37 89.97
CA LEU A 145 10.47 0.35 90.02
C LEU A 145 11.75 0.88 90.66
N LYS A 146 12.24 2.04 90.22
CA LYS A 146 13.44 2.68 90.70
C LYS A 146 13.33 3.03 92.22
N GLU A 147 12.15 3.41 92.69
CA GLU A 147 11.90 3.66 94.12
C GLU A 147 11.88 2.35 94.89
N ALA A 148 11.23 1.29 94.37
CA ALA A 148 11.26 -0.05 95.01
C ALA A 148 12.68 -0.64 95.10
N GLU A 149 13.51 -0.46 94.04
CA GLU A 149 14.90 -0.85 93.97
C GLU A 149 15.76 -0.16 95.10
N ARG A 150 15.53 1.15 95.28
CA ARG A 150 16.17 1.92 96.34
C ARG A 150 15.75 1.42 97.73
N GLN A 151 14.46 1.09 97.88
CA GLN A 151 13.96 0.53 99.16
C GLN A 151 14.57 -0.87 99.46
N GLN A 152 14.62 -1.78 98.42
CA GLN A 152 15.22 -3.09 98.52
C GLN A 152 16.70 -2.96 98.88
N LYS A 153 17.51 -2.11 98.20
CA LYS A 153 18.94 -1.90 98.53
C LYS A 153 19.18 -1.38 99.96
N ARG A 154 18.28 -0.47 100.40
CA ARG A 154 18.35 -0.05 101.82
C ARG A 154 18.04 -1.15 102.79
N ALA A 155 16.99 -1.96 102.54
CA ALA A 155 16.63 -3.11 103.37
C ALA A 155 17.76 -4.16 103.42
N GLU A 156 18.40 -4.45 102.25
CA GLU A 156 19.57 -5.35 102.18
C GLU A 156 20.73 -4.85 103.02
N GLY A 157 21.03 -3.55 103.01
CA GLY A 157 22.08 -2.95 103.89
C GLY A 157 21.74 -3.05 105.35
N LEU A 158 20.53 -2.66 105.76
CA LEU A 158 20.09 -2.75 107.14
C LEU A 158 20.03 -4.18 107.67
N PHE A 159 19.64 -5.17 106.82
CA PHE A 159 19.64 -6.59 107.15
C PHE A 159 21.08 -7.13 107.40
N LYS A 160 22.03 -6.76 106.54
CA LYS A 160 23.47 -7.09 106.70
C LYS A 160 24.05 -6.56 108.05
N ASP A 161 23.55 -5.36 108.46
CA ASP A 161 23.94 -4.73 109.74
C ASP A 161 23.11 -5.30 110.91
N GLY A 162 22.18 -6.27 110.70
CA GLY A 162 21.40 -6.92 111.73
C GLY A 162 20.26 -6.05 112.33
N LEU A 163 19.88 -4.97 111.68
CA LEU A 163 18.96 -3.96 112.18
C LEU A 163 17.46 -4.21 111.79
N ILE A 164 17.19 -5.15 110.89
CA ILE A 164 15.81 -5.50 110.47
C ILE A 164 15.60 -7.02 110.44
N ALA A 165 14.34 -7.47 110.47
CA ALA A 165 13.94 -8.87 110.36
C ALA A 165 13.98 -9.38 108.91
N GLN A 166 14.22 -10.71 108.71
CA GLN A 166 14.19 -11.38 107.41
C GLN A 166 12.89 -11.08 106.67
N ARG A 167 11.75 -11.05 107.32
CA ARG A 167 10.44 -10.77 106.74
C ARG A 167 10.35 -9.38 106.07
N ASP A 168 11.06 -8.38 106.61
CA ASP A 168 11.05 -7.02 106.12
C ASP A 168 11.89 -6.91 104.79
N LEU A 169 12.99 -7.68 104.72
CA LEU A 169 13.76 -7.86 103.50
C LEU A 169 12.95 -8.56 102.41
N ASP A 170 12.28 -9.68 102.75
CA ASP A 170 11.44 -10.44 101.83
C ASP A 170 10.29 -9.58 101.33
N THR A 171 9.72 -8.70 102.17
CA THR A 171 8.67 -7.77 101.78
C THR A 171 9.18 -6.69 100.76
N ALA A 172 10.40 -6.17 101.03
CA ALA A 172 11.01 -5.20 100.12
C ALA A 172 11.34 -5.84 98.75
N GLN A 173 11.80 -7.08 98.74
CA GLN A 173 12.10 -7.87 97.56
C GLN A 173 10.79 -8.13 96.73
N ALA A 174 9.72 -8.60 97.39
CA ALA A 174 8.44 -8.85 96.79
C ALA A 174 7.88 -7.57 96.17
N THR A 175 8.06 -6.39 96.82
CA THR A 175 7.62 -5.09 96.29
C THR A 175 8.40 -4.69 95.02
N PHE A 176 9.71 -4.97 95.04
CA PHE A 176 10.55 -4.73 93.83
C PHE A 176 10.11 -5.64 92.66
N GLU A 177 9.95 -6.95 92.90
CA GLU A 177 9.49 -7.89 91.89
C GLU A 177 8.08 -7.49 91.34
N GLN A 178 7.17 -7.07 92.18
CA GLN A 178 5.83 -6.57 91.78
C GLN A 178 5.96 -5.31 90.92
N ALA A 179 6.85 -4.36 91.24
CA ALA A 179 7.07 -3.16 90.46
C ALA A 179 7.69 -3.52 89.12
N GLY A 180 8.58 -4.51 89.05
CA GLY A 180 9.18 -5.05 87.83
C GLY A 180 8.10 -5.66 86.88
N ALA A 181 7.19 -6.49 87.48
CA ALA A 181 6.10 -7.07 86.72
C ALA A 181 5.13 -6.00 86.16
N ARG A 182 4.88 -4.91 86.91
CA ARG A 182 4.07 -3.79 86.43
C ARG A 182 4.72 -3.04 85.28
N LEU A 183 6.03 -2.85 85.30
CA LEU A 183 6.79 -2.25 84.18
C LEU A 183 6.69 -3.14 82.94
N MET A 184 6.92 -4.46 83.06
CA MET A 184 6.75 -5.38 81.93
C MET A 184 5.33 -5.36 81.34
N GLN A 185 4.32 -5.23 82.16
CA GLN A 185 2.92 -5.09 81.69
C GLN A 185 2.74 -3.77 80.91
N ALA A 186 3.32 -2.66 81.41
CA ALA A 186 3.24 -1.36 80.72
C ALA A 186 4.00 -1.40 79.39
N ASP A 187 5.14 -2.04 79.33
CA ASP A 187 5.92 -2.23 78.10
C ASP A 187 5.15 -3.10 77.09
N ALA A 188 4.52 -4.18 77.57
CA ALA A 188 3.65 -4.98 76.65
C ALA A 188 2.51 -4.16 76.06
N GLN A 189 1.92 -3.23 76.84
CA GLN A 189 0.87 -2.34 76.37
C GLN A 189 1.41 -1.36 75.29
N VAL A 190 2.63 -0.86 75.40
CA VAL A 190 3.31 -0.06 74.36
C VAL A 190 3.45 -0.86 73.09
N ASN A 191 4.00 -2.11 73.18
CA ASN A 191 4.16 -2.99 72.04
C ASN A 191 2.84 -3.28 71.32
N GLN A 192 1.74 -3.49 72.05
CA GLN A 192 0.39 -3.69 71.50
C GLN A 192 -0.12 -2.43 70.77
N THR A 193 0.13 -1.25 71.34
CA THR A 193 -0.27 0.02 70.73
C THR A 193 0.53 0.31 69.48
N GLU A 194 1.84 0.00 69.49
CA GLU A 194 2.68 0.12 68.28
C GLU A 194 2.25 -0.83 67.18
N ALA A 195 1.82 -2.05 67.50
CA ALA A 195 1.22 -2.95 66.53
C ALA A 195 -0.10 -2.39 65.93
N SER A 196 -0.93 -1.73 66.75
CA SER A 196 -2.15 -1.06 66.29
C SER A 196 -1.83 0.11 65.34
N ILE A 197 -0.77 0.88 65.60
CA ILE A 197 -0.30 1.94 64.68
C ILE A 197 0.16 1.38 63.35
N ARG A 198 0.92 0.25 63.33
CA ARG A 198 1.30 -0.40 62.06
C ARG A 198 0.08 -0.85 61.27
N SER A 199 -0.93 -1.38 61.92
CA SER A 199 -2.23 -1.71 61.29
C SER A 199 -2.93 -0.48 60.72
N ALA A 200 -2.97 0.64 61.47
CA ALA A 200 -3.58 1.89 60.99
C ALA A 200 -2.81 2.52 59.80
N LEU A 201 -1.46 2.41 59.78
CA LEU A 201 -0.65 2.81 58.63
C LEU A 201 -0.97 1.98 57.41
N SER A 202 -1.06 0.64 57.54
CA SER A 202 -1.45 -0.23 56.44
C SER A 202 -2.87 0.12 55.88
N GLN A 203 -3.80 0.50 56.77
CA GLN A 203 -5.14 0.96 56.34
C GLN A 203 -5.05 2.32 55.58
N GLN A 204 -4.19 3.23 56.03
CA GLN A 204 -3.95 4.50 55.33
C GLN A 204 -3.33 4.25 53.95
N ASP A 205 -2.33 3.36 53.84
CA ASP A 205 -1.72 3.01 52.56
C ASP A 205 -2.74 2.37 51.60
N GLN A 206 -3.61 1.51 52.13
CA GLN A 206 -4.72 0.94 51.33
C GLN A 206 -5.68 2.00 50.85
N ALA A 207 -6.07 2.96 51.69
CA ALA A 207 -6.93 4.08 51.31
C ALA A 207 -6.24 5.00 50.26
N ALA A 208 -4.92 5.23 50.41
CA ALA A 208 -4.14 5.97 49.44
C ALA A 208 -4.03 5.25 48.08
N ALA A 209 -3.95 3.92 48.06
CA ALA A 209 -4.01 3.12 46.85
C ALA A 209 -5.35 3.25 46.14
N ASN A 210 -6.47 3.26 46.88
CA ASN A 210 -7.81 3.47 46.34
C ASN A 210 -7.95 4.86 45.69
N VAL A 211 -7.30 5.91 46.26
CA VAL A 211 -7.26 7.25 45.64
C VAL A 211 -6.54 7.20 44.29
N LYS A 212 -5.42 6.48 44.20
CA LYS A 212 -4.68 6.33 42.92
C LYS A 212 -5.55 5.64 41.88
N GLN A 213 -6.29 4.59 42.27
CA GLN A 213 -7.21 3.90 41.38
C GLN A 213 -8.33 4.85 40.89
N ALA A 214 -9.04 5.51 41.80
CA ALA A 214 -10.11 6.44 41.45
C ALA A 214 -9.62 7.61 40.57
N ARG A 215 -8.38 8.07 40.79
CA ARG A 215 -7.73 9.09 39.95
C ARG A 215 -7.47 8.57 38.53
N ALA A 216 -7.06 7.32 38.40
CA ALA A 216 -6.86 6.70 37.07
C ALA A 216 -8.19 6.56 36.32
N GLU A 217 -9.27 6.19 37.02
CA GLU A 217 -10.63 6.10 36.46
C GLU A 217 -11.12 7.49 35.99
N LEU A 218 -10.88 8.55 36.78
CA LEU A 218 -11.20 9.92 36.36
C LEU A 218 -10.41 10.33 35.12
N THR A 219 -9.10 10.03 35.08
CA THR A 219 -8.26 10.34 33.91
C THR A 219 -8.79 9.64 32.66
N MET A 220 -9.22 8.37 32.78
CA MET A 220 -9.81 7.64 31.66
C MET A 220 -11.13 8.29 31.18
N ALA A 221 -11.99 8.70 32.12
CA ALA A 221 -13.22 9.43 31.78
C ALA A 221 -12.95 10.78 31.11
N ASP A 222 -11.94 11.52 31.57
CA ASP A 222 -11.51 12.79 30.95
C ASP A 222 -10.96 12.59 29.52
N VAL A 223 -10.22 11.49 29.27
CA VAL A 223 -9.72 11.15 27.93
C VAL A 223 -10.87 10.81 27.01
N ASN A 224 -11.82 10.00 27.47
CA ASN A 224 -13.01 9.64 26.68
C ASN A 224 -13.86 10.87 26.35
N LEU A 225 -14.04 11.79 27.30
CA LEU A 225 -14.71 13.07 27.06
C LEU A 225 -13.96 13.92 26.04
N ARG A 226 -12.63 13.96 26.08
CA ARG A 226 -11.82 14.68 25.08
C ARG A 226 -12.00 14.09 23.69
N TYR A 227 -12.16 12.78 23.56
CA TYR A 227 -12.39 12.15 22.27
C TYR A 227 -13.78 12.42 21.68
N THR A 228 -14.72 13.00 22.42
CA THR A 228 -15.98 13.48 21.84
C THR A 228 -15.78 14.72 20.95
N SER A 229 -14.73 15.52 21.21
CA SER A 229 -14.34 16.64 20.36
C SER A 229 -13.36 16.17 19.31
N ILE A 230 -13.83 16.05 18.07
CA ILE A 230 -13.02 15.64 16.92
C ILE A 230 -12.24 16.85 16.42
N VAL A 231 -10.92 16.78 16.48
CA VAL A 231 -10.04 17.89 16.09
C VAL A 231 -9.17 17.52 14.88
N SER A 232 -8.78 18.55 14.10
CA SER A 232 -7.84 18.36 13.00
C SER A 232 -6.42 18.07 13.52
N PRO A 233 -5.76 17.00 13.06
CA PRO A 233 -4.37 16.70 13.42
C PRO A 233 -3.35 17.56 12.68
N ILE A 234 -3.74 18.18 11.54
CA ILE A 234 -2.89 18.97 10.65
C ILE A 234 -3.57 20.27 10.22
N ASP A 235 -2.79 21.23 9.72
CA ASP A 235 -3.31 22.36 8.97
C ASP A 235 -3.66 21.90 7.56
N GLY A 236 -4.78 22.37 6.99
CA GLY A 236 -5.16 21.95 5.65
C GLY A 236 -6.57 22.32 5.25
N VAL A 237 -7.06 21.64 4.22
CA VAL A 237 -8.40 21.82 3.65
C VAL A 237 -9.15 20.51 3.73
N VAL A 238 -10.42 20.56 4.15
CA VAL A 238 -11.31 19.38 4.16
C VAL A 238 -11.69 19.03 2.73
N ILE A 239 -11.28 17.84 2.28
CA ILE A 239 -11.63 17.33 0.95
C ILE A 239 -12.98 16.62 0.97
N GLU A 240 -13.21 15.81 2.01
CA GLU A 240 -14.38 14.96 2.14
C GLU A 240 -14.91 14.98 3.57
N ARG A 241 -16.23 15.01 3.68
CA ARG A 241 -16.99 14.87 4.91
C ARG A 241 -17.96 13.71 4.75
N SER A 242 -17.74 12.65 5.51
CA SER A 242 -18.53 11.41 5.45
C SER A 242 -19.49 11.26 6.60
N VAL A 243 -19.85 12.37 7.27
CA VAL A 243 -20.71 12.37 8.46
C VAL A 243 -21.67 13.55 8.45
N ASP A 244 -22.91 13.33 8.95
CA ASP A 244 -23.94 14.36 9.06
C ASP A 244 -24.36 14.62 10.52
N ILE A 245 -24.93 15.81 10.78
CA ILE A 245 -25.50 16.14 12.10
C ILE A 245 -26.63 15.16 12.42
N GLY A 246 -26.58 14.61 13.63
CA GLY A 246 -27.56 13.64 14.10
C GLY A 246 -27.25 12.19 13.74
N GLN A 247 -26.23 11.94 12.91
CA GLN A 247 -25.78 10.60 12.57
C GLN A 247 -25.09 9.94 13.78
N THR A 248 -25.36 8.65 13.99
CA THR A 248 -24.68 7.86 15.01
C THR A 248 -23.43 7.21 14.41
N VAL A 249 -22.30 7.42 15.05
CA VAL A 249 -21.01 6.81 14.70
C VAL A 249 -20.67 5.73 15.71
N ALA A 250 -20.20 4.57 15.22
CA ALA A 250 -19.81 3.43 16.04
C ALA A 250 -18.33 3.12 15.83
N ALA A 251 -17.54 3.23 16.88
CA ALA A 251 -16.08 3.02 16.85
C ALA A 251 -15.66 1.59 17.23
N SER A 252 -16.61 0.65 17.38
CA SER A 252 -16.35 -0.66 18.00
C SER A 252 -15.65 -1.68 17.10
N PHE A 253 -15.73 -1.58 15.74
CA PHE A 253 -15.12 -2.55 14.82
C PHE A 253 -14.11 -1.91 13.87
N GLN A 254 -14.43 -0.76 13.34
CA GLN A 254 -13.53 0.06 12.51
C GLN A 254 -13.80 1.52 12.85
N ALA A 255 -12.74 2.31 12.99
CA ALA A 255 -12.90 3.74 13.16
C ALA A 255 -13.57 4.33 11.90
N PRO A 256 -14.81 4.85 11.98
CA PRO A 256 -15.48 5.42 10.81
C PRO A 256 -14.71 6.64 10.34
N LEU A 257 -14.51 6.76 9.03
CA LEU A 257 -13.96 7.97 8.42
C LEU A 257 -15.00 9.09 8.55
N LEU A 258 -14.61 10.20 9.19
CA LEU A 258 -15.46 11.38 9.34
C LEU A 258 -15.06 12.49 8.39
N PHE A 259 -13.76 12.79 8.33
CA PHE A 259 -13.19 13.84 7.48
C PHE A 259 -11.91 13.33 6.80
N LEU A 260 -11.73 13.74 5.55
CA LEU A 260 -10.47 13.61 4.82
C LEU A 260 -9.89 15.01 4.64
N ILE A 261 -8.69 15.24 5.17
CA ILE A 261 -8.04 16.56 5.17
C ILE A 261 -6.76 16.47 4.35
N ALA A 262 -6.59 17.41 3.39
CA ALA A 262 -5.32 17.59 2.67
C ALA A 262 -4.52 18.72 3.33
N ASN A 263 -3.22 18.51 3.48
CA ASN A 263 -2.35 19.53 4.07
C ASN A 263 -2.19 20.75 3.15
N ASP A 264 -1.76 20.53 1.91
CA ASP A 264 -1.46 21.58 0.95
C ASP A 264 -1.91 21.17 -0.46
N LEU A 265 -2.82 21.92 -1.04
CA LEU A 265 -3.31 21.71 -2.41
C LEU A 265 -2.43 22.40 -3.46
N THR A 266 -1.42 23.18 -3.06
CA THR A 266 -0.45 23.76 -4.02
C THR A 266 0.54 22.72 -4.53
N LYS A 267 0.76 21.67 -3.76
CA LYS A 267 1.59 20.51 -4.10
C LYS A 267 0.70 19.29 -4.26
N MET A 268 0.58 18.84 -5.48
CA MET A 268 -0.24 17.69 -5.84
C MET A 268 0.63 16.55 -6.36
N GLN A 269 0.08 15.38 -6.38
CA GLN A 269 0.73 14.20 -6.90
C GLN A 269 -0.23 13.44 -7.80
N VAL A 270 0.24 13.03 -8.99
CA VAL A 270 -0.51 12.13 -9.87
C VAL A 270 -0.01 10.72 -9.62
N ILE A 271 -0.92 9.81 -9.30
CA ILE A 271 -0.63 8.38 -9.20
C ILE A 271 -1.04 7.75 -10.52
N ALA A 272 -0.07 7.49 -11.38
CA ALA A 272 -0.28 6.86 -12.69
C ALA A 272 -0.06 5.34 -12.59
N GLN A 273 -0.92 4.56 -13.26
CA GLN A 273 -0.83 3.10 -13.30
C GLN A 273 -0.21 2.68 -14.63
N ILE A 274 0.98 2.09 -14.57
CA ILE A 274 1.77 1.70 -15.75
C ILE A 274 1.89 0.18 -15.81
N ASP A 275 1.79 -0.37 -17.01
CA ASP A 275 1.98 -1.78 -17.29
C ASP A 275 3.43 -2.21 -17.04
N GLU A 276 3.63 -3.46 -16.61
CA GLU A 276 4.94 -4.06 -16.38
C GLU A 276 5.84 -3.98 -17.64
N ALA A 277 5.26 -4.09 -18.83
CA ALA A 277 6.00 -4.04 -20.09
C ALA A 277 6.67 -2.67 -20.34
N ASP A 278 6.12 -1.59 -19.80
CA ASP A 278 6.56 -0.23 -20.05
C ASP A 278 7.39 0.37 -18.90
N ILE A 279 7.33 -0.21 -17.70
CA ILE A 279 8.00 0.33 -16.52
C ILE A 279 9.54 0.35 -16.67
N GLY A 280 10.09 -0.66 -17.35
CA GLY A 280 11.54 -0.77 -17.58
C GLY A 280 12.13 0.32 -18.48
N ALA A 281 11.28 1.02 -19.22
CA ALA A 281 11.70 2.10 -20.10
C ALA A 281 11.69 3.48 -19.41
N LEU A 282 11.14 3.58 -18.19
CA LEU A 282 11.03 4.84 -17.45
C LEU A 282 12.30 5.10 -16.61
N SER A 283 12.73 6.35 -16.59
CA SER A 283 13.82 6.80 -15.73
C SER A 283 13.27 7.66 -14.59
N GLU A 284 13.87 7.55 -13.41
CA GLU A 284 13.60 8.45 -12.29
C GLU A 284 13.89 9.90 -12.70
N LYS A 285 13.04 10.83 -12.22
CA LYS A 285 13.10 12.26 -12.53
C LYS A 285 12.85 12.63 -14.00
N ALA A 286 12.28 11.71 -14.80
CA ALA A 286 11.86 12.06 -16.14
C ALA A 286 10.73 13.09 -16.10
N LYS A 287 10.77 14.03 -17.04
CA LYS A 287 9.70 15.02 -17.23
C LYS A 287 8.49 14.34 -17.86
N VAL A 288 7.33 14.67 -17.32
CA VAL A 288 6.06 14.07 -17.71
C VAL A 288 5.09 15.19 -18.08
N ASP A 289 4.45 15.05 -19.22
CA ASP A 289 3.36 15.92 -19.63
C ASP A 289 2.04 15.20 -19.40
N PHE A 290 1.06 15.87 -18.79
CA PHE A 290 -0.26 15.29 -18.59
C PHE A 290 -1.38 16.27 -18.87
N THR A 291 -2.54 15.74 -19.21
CA THR A 291 -3.77 16.49 -19.40
C THR A 291 -4.83 15.99 -18.44
N VAL A 292 -5.71 16.87 -18.01
CA VAL A 292 -6.82 16.55 -17.11
C VAL A 292 -8.11 16.80 -17.87
N ASP A 293 -9.05 15.88 -17.77
CA ASP A 293 -10.33 15.96 -18.52
C ASP A 293 -11.14 17.21 -18.16
N ALA A 294 -10.96 17.74 -16.96
CA ALA A 294 -11.59 18.97 -16.51
C ALA A 294 -11.08 20.24 -17.24
N PHE A 295 -9.88 20.18 -17.83
CA PHE A 295 -9.27 21.32 -18.54
C PHE A 295 -8.75 20.89 -19.92
N PRO A 296 -9.65 20.65 -20.88
CA PRO A 296 -9.26 20.22 -22.22
C PRO A 296 -8.39 21.30 -22.89
N GLY A 297 -7.27 20.86 -23.47
CA GLY A 297 -6.34 21.75 -24.17
C GLY A 297 -5.26 22.40 -23.28
N GLN A 298 -5.28 22.19 -21.96
CA GLN A 298 -4.17 22.59 -21.08
C GLN A 298 -3.29 21.38 -20.77
N THR A 299 -1.99 21.51 -21.07
CA THR A 299 -1.00 20.51 -20.71
C THR A 299 -0.29 20.96 -19.45
N PHE A 300 -0.29 20.12 -18.44
CA PHE A 300 0.43 20.30 -17.20
C PHE A 300 1.74 19.52 -17.24
N ARG A 301 2.72 19.96 -16.46
CA ARG A 301 4.02 19.30 -16.36
C ARG A 301 4.25 18.83 -14.95
N GLY A 302 4.85 17.65 -14.85
CA GLY A 302 5.29 17.05 -13.60
C GLY A 302 6.62 16.35 -13.77
N GLU A 303 7.17 15.89 -12.66
CA GLU A 303 8.40 15.09 -12.61
C GLU A 303 8.12 13.80 -11.86
N ILE A 304 8.70 12.69 -12.32
CA ILE A 304 8.58 11.40 -11.61
C ILE A 304 9.33 11.55 -10.27
N ALA A 305 8.59 11.44 -9.17
CA ALA A 305 9.14 11.49 -7.83
C ALA A 305 9.61 10.10 -7.38
N GLU A 306 8.78 9.08 -7.62
CA GLU A 306 9.01 7.72 -7.14
C GLU A 306 8.29 6.70 -8.02
N ILE A 307 8.95 5.57 -8.25
CA ILE A 307 8.35 4.40 -8.87
C ILE A 307 8.17 3.36 -7.77
N ARG A 308 6.93 3.06 -7.39
CA ARG A 308 6.65 2.06 -6.35
C ARG A 308 6.73 0.66 -6.91
N LEU A 309 7.59 -0.14 -6.31
CA LEU A 309 7.82 -1.53 -6.69
C LEU A 309 6.68 -2.48 -6.31
N THR A 310 5.68 -1.98 -5.58
CA THR A 310 4.53 -2.79 -5.19
C THR A 310 3.52 -2.83 -6.31
N SER A 311 3.41 -3.97 -6.97
CA SER A 311 2.32 -4.23 -7.91
C SER A 311 1.01 -4.40 -7.13
N LYS A 312 0.00 -3.60 -7.45
CA LYS A 312 -1.37 -3.92 -7.05
C LYS A 312 -1.95 -4.82 -8.13
N LEU A 313 -2.16 -6.09 -7.80
CA LEU A 313 -3.14 -6.86 -8.57
C LEU A 313 -4.47 -6.12 -8.47
N PRO A 314 -5.21 -5.95 -9.58
CA PRO A 314 -6.56 -5.45 -9.49
C PRO A 314 -7.32 -6.37 -8.55
N SER A 315 -7.60 -5.87 -7.34
CA SER A 315 -8.47 -6.57 -6.41
C SER A 315 -9.83 -6.63 -7.08
N SER A 316 -10.15 -7.79 -7.65
CA SER A 316 -11.55 -8.12 -7.91
C SER A 316 -12.25 -7.92 -6.58
N SER A 317 -13.07 -6.86 -6.49
CA SER A 317 -13.97 -6.66 -5.39
C SER A 317 -14.83 -7.92 -5.30
N SER A 318 -14.42 -8.84 -4.44
CA SER A 318 -15.25 -9.93 -4.01
C SER A 318 -16.40 -9.31 -3.23
N SER A 319 -17.45 -8.92 -3.95
CA SER A 319 -18.78 -8.81 -3.36
C SER A 319 -19.14 -10.22 -2.89
N SER A 320 -18.83 -10.50 -1.63
CA SER A 320 -19.43 -11.61 -0.91
C SER A 320 -20.92 -11.34 -0.79
N GLY A 321 -21.66 -11.86 -1.75
CA GLY A 321 -23.11 -11.80 -1.80
C GLY A 321 -23.64 -12.97 -2.60
N SER A 322 -24.10 -13.99 -1.87
CA SER A 322 -25.11 -14.97 -2.24
C SER A 322 -24.71 -16.12 -3.15
N SER A 323 -24.66 -17.27 -2.50
CA SER A 323 -24.82 -18.63 -3.04
C SER A 323 -25.86 -18.74 -4.17
N GLY A 324 -25.46 -19.47 -5.23
CA GLY A 324 -26.39 -20.20 -6.08
C GLY A 324 -26.37 -19.77 -7.52
N SER A 325 -25.60 -20.42 -8.36
CA SER A 325 -26.02 -21.02 -9.63
C SER A 325 -24.83 -21.46 -10.46
N THR A 326 -24.80 -22.72 -10.70
CA THR A 326 -24.02 -23.49 -11.68
C THR A 326 -24.18 -22.88 -13.08
N GLY A 327 -23.08 -22.48 -13.74
CA GLY A 327 -23.14 -22.06 -15.14
C GLY A 327 -21.73 -21.64 -15.62
N GLY A 328 -21.07 -22.53 -16.37
CA GLY A 328 -19.72 -22.39 -16.88
C GLY A 328 -19.53 -21.18 -17.81
N GLY A 329 -18.42 -20.54 -17.67
CA GLY A 329 -17.95 -19.46 -18.52
C GLY A 329 -16.62 -18.96 -17.94
N GLY A 330 -15.54 -19.73 -18.15
CA GLY A 330 -14.18 -19.35 -17.76
C GLY A 330 -13.69 -18.17 -18.58
N GLY A 331 -14.04 -16.97 -18.17
CA GLY A 331 -13.32 -15.78 -18.54
C GLY A 331 -12.05 -15.72 -17.71
N THR A 332 -10.92 -16.08 -18.27
CA THR A 332 -9.60 -15.80 -17.72
C THR A 332 -9.46 -14.29 -17.64
N ALA A 333 -9.77 -13.73 -16.47
CA ALA A 333 -9.35 -12.38 -16.16
C ALA A 333 -7.81 -12.40 -16.22
N SER A 334 -7.25 -11.84 -17.27
CA SER A 334 -5.81 -11.64 -17.39
C SER A 334 -5.41 -10.72 -16.25
N ASN A 335 -4.69 -11.27 -15.27
CA ASN A 335 -4.09 -10.50 -14.19
C ASN A 335 -2.97 -9.64 -14.79
N VAL A 336 -3.34 -8.43 -15.25
CA VAL A 336 -2.36 -7.43 -15.70
C VAL A 336 -1.71 -6.85 -14.46
N VAL A 337 -0.40 -7.03 -14.36
CA VAL A 337 0.40 -6.42 -13.28
C VAL A 337 0.62 -4.96 -13.63
N VAL A 338 0.19 -4.06 -12.75
CA VAL A 338 0.38 -2.61 -12.91
C VAL A 338 1.23 -2.05 -11.78
N TYR A 339 2.09 -1.11 -12.12
CA TYR A 339 2.96 -0.40 -11.19
C TYR A 339 2.46 1.04 -10.99
N ASN A 340 2.54 1.52 -9.76
CA ASN A 340 2.15 2.89 -9.45
C ASN A 340 3.36 3.81 -9.55
N VAL A 341 3.30 4.78 -10.46
CA VAL A 341 4.30 5.84 -10.62
C VAL A 341 3.75 7.13 -10.03
N MET A 342 4.50 7.72 -9.10
CA MET A 342 4.16 8.98 -8.47
C MET A 342 4.83 10.14 -9.19
N ILE A 343 4.04 11.13 -9.57
CA ILE A 343 4.47 12.29 -10.32
C ILE A 343 4.12 13.54 -9.51
N ASP A 344 5.13 14.29 -9.10
CA ASP A 344 4.95 15.55 -8.39
C ASP A 344 4.54 16.66 -9.34
N VAL A 345 3.55 17.42 -8.94
CA VAL A 345 2.94 18.47 -9.73
C VAL A 345 2.73 19.72 -8.89
N ASN A 346 3.19 20.86 -9.38
CA ASN A 346 2.93 22.15 -8.78
C ASN A 346 1.58 22.72 -9.24
N ASN A 347 0.74 23.10 -8.30
CA ASN A 347 -0.60 23.65 -8.50
C ASN A 347 -0.79 25.03 -7.86
N PRO A 348 -0.02 26.06 -8.22
CA PRO A 348 -0.09 27.38 -7.56
C PRO A 348 -1.43 28.07 -7.75
N ALA A 349 -2.13 27.78 -8.85
CA ALA A 349 -3.42 28.37 -9.16
C ALA A 349 -4.61 27.61 -8.56
N LEU A 350 -4.37 26.50 -7.80
CA LEU A 350 -5.40 25.63 -7.21
C LEU A 350 -6.45 25.12 -8.20
N LYS A 351 -6.07 25.01 -9.50
CA LYS A 351 -6.94 24.50 -10.56
C LYS A 351 -7.10 22.99 -10.47
N LEU A 352 -6.03 22.29 -10.13
CA LEU A 352 -6.04 20.85 -9.94
C LEU A 352 -6.64 20.50 -8.58
N ARG A 353 -7.58 19.55 -8.58
CA ARG A 353 -8.26 19.10 -7.37
C ARG A 353 -8.03 17.60 -7.15
N PRO A 354 -8.00 17.14 -5.89
CA PRO A 354 -7.96 15.72 -5.59
C PRO A 354 -9.13 14.97 -6.24
N GLY A 355 -8.87 13.74 -6.72
CA GLY A 355 -9.87 12.91 -7.38
C GLY A 355 -10.01 13.13 -8.90
N MET A 356 -9.37 14.14 -9.48
CA MET A 356 -9.39 14.32 -10.94
C MET A 356 -8.61 13.22 -11.65
N THR A 357 -9.11 12.78 -12.80
CA THR A 357 -8.41 11.86 -13.70
C THR A 357 -7.45 12.61 -14.59
N ALA A 358 -6.24 12.09 -14.72
CA ALA A 358 -5.20 12.62 -15.58
C ALA A 358 -4.77 11.60 -16.62
N ASN A 359 -4.63 12.05 -17.87
CA ASN A 359 -4.02 11.29 -18.95
C ASN A 359 -2.55 11.69 -19.04
N VAL A 360 -1.68 10.78 -18.65
CA VAL A 360 -0.25 11.02 -18.44
C VAL A 360 0.56 10.47 -19.61
N ASN A 361 1.44 11.31 -20.17
CA ASN A 361 2.36 10.92 -21.25
C ASN A 361 3.80 11.01 -20.74
N PHE A 362 4.42 9.86 -20.58
CA PHE A 362 5.82 9.74 -20.18
C PHE A 362 6.71 9.79 -21.42
N THR A 363 7.64 10.73 -21.46
CA THR A 363 8.64 10.80 -22.53
C THR A 363 9.81 9.87 -22.17
N VAL A 364 9.86 8.70 -22.83
CA VAL A 364 10.87 7.67 -22.58
C VAL A 364 12.18 8.02 -23.31
N ALA A 365 12.07 8.43 -24.57
CA ALA A 365 13.20 8.82 -25.39
C ALA A 365 12.79 9.93 -26.34
N SER A 366 13.66 10.90 -26.55
CA SER A 366 13.45 11.97 -27.52
C SER A 366 14.73 12.21 -28.32
N THR A 367 14.60 12.35 -29.62
CA THR A 367 15.69 12.78 -30.48
C THR A 367 15.22 13.98 -31.28
N GLU A 368 15.98 15.06 -31.23
CA GLU A 368 15.63 16.32 -31.84
C GLU A 368 16.38 16.48 -33.18
N ASN A 369 15.71 17.14 -34.14
CA ASN A 369 16.28 17.51 -35.45
C ASN A 369 16.87 16.33 -36.24
N VAL A 370 16.22 15.18 -36.26
CA VAL A 370 16.60 14.00 -37.03
C VAL A 370 15.69 13.83 -38.25
N LEU A 371 16.25 13.16 -39.28
CA LEU A 371 15.42 12.72 -40.41
C LEU A 371 14.42 11.70 -39.92
N LYS A 372 13.14 11.89 -40.22
CA LYS A 372 12.05 11.00 -39.83
C LYS A 372 11.44 10.31 -41.04
N ILE A 373 11.13 9.05 -40.88
CA ILE A 373 10.59 8.19 -41.91
C ILE A 373 9.31 7.56 -41.40
N SER A 374 8.29 7.53 -42.24
CA SER A 374 7.05 6.82 -41.93
C SER A 374 7.31 5.32 -41.78
N ASN A 375 6.75 4.69 -40.72
CA ASN A 375 6.87 3.25 -40.48
C ASN A 375 6.25 2.41 -41.62
N ALA A 376 5.31 2.96 -42.42
CA ALA A 376 4.78 2.32 -43.61
C ALA A 376 5.89 2.04 -44.64
N ALA A 377 6.87 2.95 -44.77
CA ALA A 377 7.99 2.78 -45.70
C ALA A 377 8.95 1.65 -45.30
N LEU A 378 9.06 1.37 -44.01
CA LEU A 378 9.87 0.25 -43.50
C LEU A 378 9.23 -1.13 -43.76
N ARG A 379 7.93 -1.16 -43.94
CA ARG A 379 7.15 -2.38 -44.18
C ARG A 379 6.93 -2.63 -45.67
N TYR A 380 7.12 -1.62 -46.53
CA TYR A 380 6.90 -1.73 -47.95
C TYR A 380 7.91 -2.68 -48.60
N ARG A 381 7.42 -3.58 -49.46
CA ARG A 381 8.18 -4.48 -50.32
C ARG A 381 7.60 -4.43 -51.70
N PRO A 382 8.40 -4.19 -52.77
CA PRO A 382 7.89 -4.17 -54.14
C PRO A 382 7.30 -5.52 -54.53
N SER A 383 6.08 -5.52 -55.11
CA SER A 383 5.42 -6.74 -55.58
C SER A 383 6.06 -7.28 -56.87
N ASP A 384 6.79 -6.43 -57.61
CA ASP A 384 7.39 -6.78 -58.89
C ASP A 384 8.72 -7.56 -58.76
N LYS A 385 9.25 -7.76 -57.55
CA LYS A 385 10.53 -8.47 -57.33
C LYS A 385 10.28 -9.76 -56.54
N ASN A 386 10.86 -10.86 -57.04
CA ASN A 386 10.80 -12.16 -56.34
C ASN A 386 11.42 -12.11 -54.95
N PRO A 387 10.88 -12.79 -53.97
CA PRO A 387 11.44 -12.84 -52.60
C PRO A 387 12.90 -13.27 -52.56
N GLU A 388 13.33 -14.12 -53.51
CA GLU A 388 14.71 -14.59 -53.63
C GLU A 388 15.65 -13.51 -54.12
N GLU A 389 15.23 -12.61 -55.04
CA GLU A 389 16.00 -11.46 -55.48
C GLU A 389 16.16 -10.42 -54.38
N ILE A 390 15.12 -10.19 -53.61
CA ILE A 390 15.17 -9.30 -52.43
C ILE A 390 16.15 -9.86 -51.40
N GLN A 391 16.16 -11.18 -51.21
CA GLN A 391 17.07 -11.84 -50.27
C GLN A 391 18.52 -11.83 -50.77
N LYS A 392 18.76 -11.97 -52.07
CA LYS A 392 20.09 -11.81 -52.70
C LYS A 392 20.58 -10.37 -52.59
N LEU A 393 19.71 -9.38 -52.80
CA LEU A 393 20.01 -7.96 -52.59
C LEU A 393 20.33 -7.65 -51.12
N LEU A 394 19.63 -8.29 -50.19
CA LEU A 394 19.87 -8.21 -48.74
C LEU A 394 21.25 -8.79 -48.37
N THR A 395 21.60 -9.95 -48.93
CA THR A 395 22.90 -10.62 -48.66
C THR A 395 24.07 -9.91 -49.34
N SER A 396 23.94 -9.40 -50.59
CA SER A 396 24.97 -8.60 -51.23
C SER A 396 25.25 -7.30 -50.50
N LEU A 397 24.20 -6.70 -49.99
CA LEU A 397 24.29 -5.51 -49.16
C LEU A 397 24.81 -5.83 -47.73
N SER A 398 24.73 -7.09 -47.20
CA SER A 398 25.30 -7.49 -45.89
C SER A 398 26.78 -7.87 -45.94
N GLY A 399 27.33 -8.11 -47.13
CA GLY A 399 28.71 -8.58 -47.31
C GLY A 399 29.82 -7.52 -47.13
N GLU A 400 29.51 -6.23 -47.05
CA GLU A 400 30.51 -5.15 -46.98
C GLU A 400 30.92 -4.70 -45.55
N VAL A 401 30.32 -5.25 -44.49
CA VAL A 401 30.61 -4.82 -43.08
C VAL A 401 31.60 -5.75 -42.36
N SER A 402 32.14 -6.80 -43.01
CA SER A 402 33.00 -7.77 -42.32
C SER A 402 34.53 -7.51 -42.48
N ALA A 403 34.98 -6.33 -42.91
CA ALA A 403 36.38 -6.07 -43.21
C ALA A 403 37.12 -5.09 -42.28
N ASP A 404 36.57 -4.74 -41.10
CA ASP A 404 37.37 -3.91 -40.17
C ASP A 404 37.14 -4.24 -38.68
N THR A 405 37.61 -5.44 -38.29
CA THR A 405 37.97 -5.72 -36.89
C THR A 405 39.14 -6.66 -36.85
N ARG A 406 40.35 -6.13 -37.13
CA ARG A 406 41.59 -6.80 -36.76
C ARG A 406 41.75 -6.80 -35.25
N ARG A 407 41.57 -7.98 -34.69
CA ARG A 407 41.90 -8.33 -33.31
C ARG A 407 43.44 -8.44 -33.18
N PRO A 408 44.08 -7.80 -32.20
CA PRO A 408 45.49 -8.08 -31.90
C PRO A 408 45.63 -9.46 -31.25
N PRO A 409 46.76 -10.16 -31.44
CA PRO A 409 46.96 -11.51 -30.93
C PRO A 409 47.28 -11.50 -29.44
N ALA A 410 46.62 -12.38 -28.71
CA ALA A 410 46.95 -12.70 -27.33
C ALA A 410 48.16 -13.62 -27.29
N ALA A 411 49.21 -13.18 -26.58
CA ALA A 411 50.35 -13.98 -26.17
C ALA A 411 49.96 -14.96 -25.04
N GLY A 412 50.54 -16.15 -25.15
CA GLY A 412 50.23 -17.33 -24.45
C GLY A 412 50.76 -17.48 -23.02
N SER A 413 50.38 -18.55 -22.45
CA SER A 413 51.05 -19.60 -21.63
C SER A 413 49.94 -20.19 -20.73
N GLY A 414 49.71 -21.45 -20.71
CA GLY A 414 50.46 -22.62 -20.51
C GLY A 414 49.70 -23.53 -19.61
N ALA A 415 49.41 -24.77 -20.09
CA ALA A 415 49.35 -26.05 -19.39
C ALA A 415 48.54 -26.14 -18.06
N THR A 416 47.63 -27.09 -17.87
CA THR A 416 47.74 -28.56 -17.87
C THR A 416 46.34 -29.15 -17.63
N ALA A 417 46.02 -30.11 -18.43
CA ALA A 417 45.57 -31.48 -18.19
C ALA A 417 44.53 -31.79 -17.10
N GLY A 418 43.47 -32.46 -17.53
CA GLY A 418 42.94 -33.53 -16.71
C GLY A 418 41.44 -33.78 -16.80
N ALA A 419 41.07 -34.71 -17.72
CA ALA A 419 40.11 -35.75 -17.60
C ALA A 419 38.60 -35.41 -17.68
N ASN A 420 38.07 -36.01 -18.69
CA ASN A 420 36.67 -36.20 -19.07
C ASN A 420 36.03 -37.41 -18.32
N PRO A 421 34.75 -37.71 -18.58
CA PRO A 421 33.72 -38.15 -17.66
C PRO A 421 33.55 -39.69 -17.61
N PRO A 422 32.55 -40.22 -16.95
CA PRO A 422 31.53 -40.93 -17.74
C PRO A 422 30.07 -40.86 -17.23
N ALA A 423 29.29 -41.29 -18.16
CA ALA A 423 27.88 -41.43 -18.28
C ALA A 423 27.27 -42.50 -17.38
N SER A 424 25.91 -42.40 -17.35
CA SER A 424 24.89 -43.46 -17.27
C SER A 424 24.72 -44.23 -15.95
N SER A 425 23.48 -44.25 -15.44
CA SER A 425 22.62 -45.45 -15.57
C SER A 425 21.25 -45.19 -14.92
N GLU A 426 20.25 -45.61 -15.68
CA GLU A 426 18.90 -45.96 -15.27
C GLU A 426 18.88 -46.98 -14.13
N ALA A 427 17.88 -46.84 -13.27
CA ALA A 427 17.25 -47.99 -12.61
C ALA A 427 15.83 -47.63 -12.16
N THR A 428 14.90 -48.17 -12.88
CA THR A 428 13.54 -48.52 -12.49
C THR A 428 13.57 -49.52 -11.34
N VAL A 429 12.70 -49.38 -10.35
CA VAL A 429 12.08 -50.49 -9.63
C VAL A 429 10.71 -50.09 -9.10
N ASP A 430 9.73 -50.90 -9.48
CA ASP A 430 8.36 -51.02 -9.00
C ASP A 430 8.28 -51.35 -7.50
N GLY A 431 7.14 -51.04 -6.89
CA GLY A 431 6.82 -51.55 -5.57
C GLY A 431 5.45 -51.09 -5.06
N GLU A 432 4.43 -51.88 -5.38
CA GLU A 432 3.07 -51.93 -4.83
C GLU A 432 3.00 -51.91 -3.30
N GLY A 433 1.86 -51.44 -2.77
CA GLY A 433 1.42 -51.83 -1.44
C GLY A 433 0.41 -50.88 -0.78
N SER A 434 -0.83 -50.94 -1.15
CA SER A 434 -2.08 -51.17 -0.41
C SER A 434 -2.11 -50.79 1.08
N GLY A 435 -3.16 -50.04 1.47
CA GLY A 435 -3.54 -49.92 2.88
C GLY A 435 -4.62 -48.91 3.16
N ARG A 436 -5.85 -49.26 2.87
CA ARG A 436 -7.10 -48.66 3.39
C ARG A 436 -7.08 -48.61 4.91
N ARG A 437 -7.58 -47.54 5.55
CA ARG A 437 -8.64 -47.64 6.59
C ARG A 437 -9.32 -46.32 6.83
N ARG A 438 -10.59 -46.35 6.58
CA ARG A 438 -11.68 -45.52 7.11
C ARG A 438 -11.72 -45.61 8.64
N GLY A 439 -12.17 -44.58 9.29
CA GLY A 439 -12.61 -44.55 10.67
C GLY A 439 -13.46 -43.33 10.93
N ASP A 440 -14.76 -43.45 10.62
CA ASP A 440 -15.85 -42.66 11.18
C ASP A 440 -15.87 -42.81 12.70
N TRP A 441 -16.08 -41.74 13.45
CA TRP A 441 -16.81 -41.78 14.72
C TRP A 441 -17.65 -40.53 14.90
N GLN A 442 -18.88 -40.80 14.95
CA GLN A 442 -20.04 -39.98 15.19
C GLN A 442 -20.38 -40.00 16.69
N GLY A 443 -20.78 -38.86 17.24
CA GLY A 443 -21.86 -38.81 18.25
C GLY A 443 -21.51 -38.96 19.72
N GLY A 444 -22.08 -38.10 20.53
CA GLY A 444 -22.34 -38.38 21.94
C GLY A 444 -22.49 -37.14 22.82
N ASP A 445 -23.73 -36.70 22.97
CA ASP A 445 -24.25 -35.87 24.06
C ASP A 445 -23.95 -36.44 25.44
N GLY A 446 -23.83 -35.57 26.48
CA GLY A 446 -23.84 -36.04 27.85
C GLY A 446 -23.51 -35.00 28.88
N SER A 447 -24.56 -34.36 29.34
CA SER A 447 -24.77 -33.61 30.61
C SER A 447 -24.04 -34.15 31.84
N GLY A 448 -23.64 -33.22 32.74
CA GLY A 448 -23.87 -33.46 34.15
C GLY A 448 -22.65 -33.52 35.08
N GLY A 449 -22.65 -32.70 36.10
CA GLY A 449 -22.22 -33.13 37.41
C GLY A 449 -21.03 -32.45 38.07
N ALA A 450 -21.34 -31.65 39.01
CA ALA A 450 -20.53 -31.09 40.09
C ALA A 450 -19.66 -32.12 40.83
N ARG A 451 -18.51 -31.73 41.31
CA ARG A 451 -18.04 -31.81 42.69
C ARG A 451 -16.56 -31.55 42.89
N MET A 452 -16.30 -30.59 43.77
CA MET A 452 -15.40 -30.59 44.92
C MET A 452 -14.12 -31.44 44.85
N GLY A 453 -12.98 -30.76 45.15
CA GLY A 453 -12.09 -31.38 46.11
C GLY A 453 -10.60 -31.21 45.87
N ARG A 454 -10.00 -30.42 46.70
CA ARG A 454 -8.73 -30.66 47.44
C ARG A 454 -7.40 -30.31 46.82
N GLU A 455 -6.82 -29.33 47.49
CA GLU A 455 -5.43 -29.13 47.89
C GLU A 455 -4.42 -30.23 47.54
N ARG A 456 -3.32 -29.83 46.98
CA ARG A 456 -2.01 -30.24 47.52
C ARG A 456 -0.88 -29.29 47.12
N SER A 457 -0.29 -28.71 48.11
CA SER A 457 1.02 -28.09 48.25
C SER A 457 2.16 -28.86 47.56
N GLY A 458 3.05 -28.14 46.90
CA GLY A 458 4.32 -28.65 46.45
C GLY A 458 5.34 -27.51 46.46
N GLN A 459 6.04 -27.39 47.59
CA GLN A 459 7.24 -26.58 47.77
C GLN A 459 8.37 -27.13 46.89
N GLY A 460 8.99 -26.28 46.10
CA GLY A 460 10.24 -26.53 45.44
C GLY A 460 11.20 -25.36 45.69
N LYS A 461 12.02 -25.51 46.74
CA LYS A 461 13.19 -24.72 47.04
C LYS A 461 14.21 -24.84 45.90
N TRP A 462 14.71 -23.72 45.41
CA TRP A 462 16.05 -23.66 44.82
C TRP A 462 16.82 -22.49 45.41
N SER A 463 17.86 -22.85 46.07
CA SER A 463 18.86 -22.03 46.74
C SER A 463 19.76 -21.33 45.72
N GLY A 464 20.16 -20.12 46.07
CA GLY A 464 21.02 -19.24 45.33
C GLY A 464 22.47 -19.65 45.18
N ARG A 465 23.11 -19.00 44.24
CA ARG A 465 24.53 -18.70 44.34
C ARG A 465 24.84 -17.37 43.65
N SER A 466 25.30 -16.46 44.40
CA SER A 466 25.88 -15.19 44.02
C SER A 466 27.18 -15.38 43.23
N GLY A 467 27.40 -14.53 42.20
CA GLY A 467 28.69 -14.37 41.56
C GLY A 467 28.60 -13.15 40.64
N GLY A 468 29.28 -12.07 41.07
CA GLY A 468 29.31 -10.79 40.36
C GLY A 468 30.12 -10.83 39.08
N GLY A 469 29.88 -9.86 38.23
CA GLY A 469 30.72 -9.59 37.06
C GLY A 469 30.02 -8.72 36.02
N ALA A 470 30.37 -7.45 36.04
CA ALA A 470 30.49 -6.51 34.91
C ALA A 470 29.34 -6.41 33.89
N GLN A 471 28.71 -5.26 33.92
CA GLN A 471 27.90 -4.65 32.86
C GLN A 471 28.69 -4.56 31.57
N ALA A 472 28.15 -5.15 30.49
CA ALA A 472 28.36 -4.70 29.14
C ALA A 472 26.95 -4.46 28.55
N ILE A 473 26.63 -3.20 28.40
CA ILE A 473 25.43 -2.75 27.64
C ILE A 473 25.77 -3.00 26.19
N ILE A 474 25.27 -4.10 25.62
CA ILE A 474 25.21 -4.32 24.17
C ILE A 474 23.81 -3.95 23.76
N GLY A 475 23.70 -2.78 23.13
CA GLY A 475 22.49 -2.38 22.40
C GLY A 475 22.18 -3.38 21.29
N PRO A 476 20.91 -3.50 20.83
CA PRO A 476 20.55 -4.45 19.80
C PRO A 476 21.30 -4.13 18.51
N SER A 477 22.18 -5.02 18.10
CA SER A 477 22.79 -5.06 16.80
C SER A 477 21.67 -5.21 15.76
N LYS A 478 21.51 -4.18 14.93
CA LYS A 478 20.73 -4.25 13.69
C LYS A 478 21.48 -5.18 12.73
N THR A 479 21.24 -6.45 12.83
CA THR A 479 21.57 -7.39 11.77
C THR A 479 20.25 -7.76 11.11
N ASP A 480 19.98 -7.09 10.00
CA ASP A 480 18.86 -7.44 9.15
C ASP A 480 19.06 -8.85 8.60
N ILE A 481 18.04 -9.67 8.78
CA ILE A 481 17.97 -11.11 8.44
C ILE A 481 18.16 -11.38 6.93
N TYR A 482 18.34 -10.35 6.10
CA TYR A 482 18.47 -10.47 4.64
C TYR A 482 19.80 -9.98 4.06
N GLY A 483 20.77 -9.52 4.85
CA GLY A 483 22.09 -9.14 4.34
C GLY A 483 22.07 -8.05 3.25
N ILE A 484 21.02 -7.25 3.15
CA ILE A 484 20.90 -6.13 2.23
C ILE A 484 21.38 -4.90 2.98
N ASP A 485 22.54 -4.41 2.57
CA ASP A 485 23.11 -3.16 3.07
C ASP A 485 22.13 -2.01 2.82
N ALA A 486 21.70 -1.33 3.89
CA ALA A 486 20.71 -0.24 3.85
C ALA A 486 21.14 1.00 3.03
N GLY A 487 22.19 0.87 2.23
CA GLY A 487 22.73 1.86 1.32
C GLY A 487 22.69 1.50 -0.17
N MET A 488 22.21 0.31 -0.51
CA MET A 488 22.17 -0.12 -1.92
C MET A 488 21.01 0.59 -2.62
N LYS A 489 21.27 1.75 -3.21
CA LYS A 489 20.36 2.36 -4.18
C LYS A 489 20.24 1.40 -5.34
N ILE A 490 19.07 0.81 -5.52
CA ILE A 490 18.73 0.03 -6.71
C ILE A 490 18.87 1.00 -7.89
N ARG A 491 19.94 0.85 -8.65
CA ARG A 491 20.14 1.59 -9.89
C ARG A 491 19.32 0.85 -10.93
N PHE A 492 18.19 1.41 -11.31
CA PHE A 492 17.49 0.97 -12.50
C PHE A 492 18.45 1.12 -13.70
N PRO A 493 18.50 0.16 -14.63
CA PRO A 493 19.30 0.31 -15.83
C PRO A 493 18.87 1.62 -16.49
N GLN A 494 19.84 2.51 -16.72
CA GLN A 494 19.61 3.71 -17.52
C GLN A 494 19.06 3.24 -18.85
N ALA A 495 18.01 3.93 -19.35
CA ALA A 495 17.39 3.67 -20.63
C ALA A 495 18.47 3.27 -21.63
N GLU A 496 18.40 2.03 -22.12
CA GLU A 496 19.37 1.51 -23.10
C GLU A 496 19.41 2.55 -24.22
N GLU A 497 20.58 3.14 -24.42
CA GLU A 497 20.86 3.90 -25.64
C GLU A 497 20.40 3.01 -26.78
N THR A 498 19.40 3.45 -27.51
CA THR A 498 18.71 2.65 -28.52
C THR A 498 19.74 2.19 -29.51
N ARG A 499 20.17 0.91 -29.44
CA ARG A 499 21.13 0.34 -30.39
C ARG A 499 20.53 0.53 -31.77
N PRO A 500 21.27 1.13 -32.71
CA PRO A 500 20.76 1.37 -34.05
C PRO A 500 20.39 0.04 -34.70
N VAL A 501 19.14 -0.10 -35.09
CA VAL A 501 18.65 -1.29 -35.77
C VAL A 501 18.83 -1.09 -37.25
N PRO A 502 19.50 -2.03 -37.96
CA PRO A 502 19.63 -1.94 -39.42
C PRO A 502 18.25 -2.12 -40.07
N GLY A 503 17.90 -1.22 -40.98
CA GLY A 503 16.67 -1.24 -41.76
C GLY A 503 16.94 -1.03 -43.25
N MET A 504 15.96 -1.33 -44.09
CA MET A 504 15.96 -1.08 -45.51
C MET A 504 14.69 -0.36 -45.90
N ILE A 505 14.84 0.64 -46.76
CA ILE A 505 13.75 1.42 -47.33
C ILE A 505 13.89 1.51 -48.83
N TRP A 506 12.78 1.75 -49.50
CA TRP A 506 12.73 1.89 -50.92
C TRP A 506 12.50 3.37 -51.30
N VAL A 507 13.44 3.92 -52.06
CA VAL A 507 13.41 5.30 -52.53
C VAL A 507 13.09 5.30 -54.01
N LEU A 508 12.30 6.24 -54.46
CA LEU A 508 11.99 6.42 -55.86
C LEU A 508 13.12 7.23 -56.51
N ASP A 509 13.79 6.64 -57.52
CA ASP A 509 14.80 7.35 -58.30
C ASP A 509 14.14 8.33 -59.29
N SER A 510 14.96 9.23 -59.84
CA SER A 510 14.51 10.20 -60.88
C SER A 510 13.86 9.54 -62.09
N ALA A 511 14.14 8.26 -62.35
CA ALA A 511 13.56 7.43 -63.40
C ALA A 511 12.22 6.74 -62.97
N GLY A 512 11.74 6.96 -61.73
CA GLY A 512 10.52 6.32 -61.21
C GLY A 512 10.68 4.85 -60.82
N GLN A 513 11.93 4.38 -60.61
CA GLN A 513 12.20 3.00 -60.23
C GLN A 513 12.53 2.88 -58.73
N PRO A 514 12.00 1.84 -58.03
CA PRO A 514 12.29 1.60 -56.62
C PRO A 514 13.73 1.10 -56.41
N GLN A 515 14.53 1.88 -55.67
CA GLN A 515 15.90 1.53 -55.29
C GLN A 515 15.97 1.26 -53.76
N PRO A 516 16.56 0.13 -53.33
CA PRO A 516 16.75 -0.15 -51.94
C PRO A 516 17.89 0.68 -51.35
N ARG A 517 17.66 1.35 -50.21
CA ARG A 517 18.65 2.09 -49.43
C ARG A 517 18.78 1.55 -48.05
N ARG A 518 19.98 1.40 -47.53
CA ARG A 518 20.26 0.99 -46.15
C ARG A 518 20.16 2.17 -45.23
N VAL A 519 19.55 1.92 -44.07
CA VAL A 519 19.37 2.92 -43.04
C VAL A 519 19.62 2.31 -41.66
N ARG A 520 20.09 3.11 -40.72
CA ARG A 520 20.15 2.75 -39.31
C ARG A 520 19.03 3.50 -38.60
N LEU A 521 18.13 2.71 -38.06
CA LEU A 521 16.93 3.19 -37.40
C LEU A 521 17.23 3.46 -35.93
N GLY A 522 16.67 4.56 -35.40
CA GLY A 522 16.70 4.94 -34.00
C GLY A 522 15.36 4.71 -33.32
N ILE A 523 14.94 5.66 -32.51
CA ILE A 523 13.69 5.61 -31.77
C ILE A 523 12.48 5.71 -32.72
N THR A 524 11.41 5.03 -32.37
CA THR A 524 10.13 5.08 -33.08
C THR A 524 9.01 5.50 -32.16
N ASN A 525 8.06 6.28 -32.68
CA ASN A 525 6.83 6.64 -32.00
C ASN A 525 5.61 5.79 -32.45
N GLY A 526 5.87 4.67 -33.19
CA GLY A 526 4.81 3.85 -33.78
C GLY A 526 4.30 4.32 -35.13
N ARG A 527 4.42 5.60 -35.47
CA ARG A 527 4.01 6.20 -36.74
C ARG A 527 5.21 6.59 -37.61
N GLU A 528 6.24 7.15 -36.99
CA GLU A 528 7.49 7.60 -37.60
C GLU A 528 8.69 7.04 -36.84
N THR A 529 9.77 6.76 -37.54
CA THR A 529 11.04 6.29 -36.96
C THR A 529 12.15 7.28 -37.29
N ALA A 530 12.97 7.60 -36.30
CA ALA A 530 14.15 8.43 -36.45
C ALA A 530 15.21 7.70 -37.25
N LEU A 531 15.84 8.38 -38.20
CA LEU A 531 17.00 7.90 -38.92
C LEU A 531 18.27 8.42 -38.27
N LEU A 532 19.13 7.51 -37.80
CA LEU A 532 20.41 7.87 -37.17
C LEU A 532 21.53 8.02 -38.21
N SER A 533 21.55 7.15 -39.22
CA SER A 533 22.50 7.24 -40.36
C SER A 533 21.96 6.47 -41.57
N GLY A 534 22.32 6.89 -42.76
CA GLY A 534 21.93 6.27 -44.04
C GLY A 534 22.12 7.23 -45.21
N ASP A 535 22.08 6.69 -46.43
CA ASP A 535 22.22 7.45 -47.69
C ASP A 535 20.89 8.12 -48.08
N LEU A 536 20.31 8.90 -47.15
CA LEU A 536 19.08 9.64 -47.38
C LEU A 536 19.27 11.11 -47.07
N LYS A 537 18.69 11.91 -47.92
CA LYS A 537 18.66 13.38 -47.79
C LYS A 537 17.26 13.86 -47.47
N GLU A 538 17.17 15.02 -46.85
CA GLU A 538 15.92 15.72 -46.68
C GLU A 538 15.27 16.00 -48.03
N GLY A 539 14.00 15.65 -48.21
CA GLY A 539 13.27 15.79 -49.47
C GLY A 539 13.27 14.53 -50.35
N ASP A 540 14.08 13.49 -50.02
CA ASP A 540 14.02 12.21 -50.75
C ASP A 540 12.59 11.61 -50.67
N THR A 541 12.15 11.00 -51.78
CA THR A 541 10.81 10.43 -51.86
C THR A 541 10.85 8.93 -51.55
N VAL A 542 10.30 8.55 -50.39
CA VAL A 542 10.27 7.16 -49.91
C VAL A 542 8.91 6.53 -50.23
N ILE A 543 8.91 5.28 -50.68
CA ILE A 543 7.72 4.53 -51.04
C ILE A 543 7.07 3.95 -49.80
N THR A 544 5.78 4.19 -49.58
CA THR A 544 4.98 3.69 -48.47
C THR A 544 3.95 2.63 -48.86
N GLY A 545 3.67 2.50 -50.15
CA GLY A 545 2.70 1.53 -50.71
C GLY A 545 2.62 1.57 -52.21
N GLU A 546 1.88 0.64 -52.79
CA GLU A 546 1.51 0.61 -54.19
C GLU A 546 0.01 0.88 -54.33
N LEU A 547 -0.36 1.72 -55.33
CA LEU A 547 -1.73 1.79 -55.77
C LEU A 547 -2.01 0.52 -56.58
N GLY A 548 -2.71 -0.45 -55.98
CA GLY A 548 -3.17 -1.63 -56.71
C GLY A 548 -4.01 -1.22 -57.89
N ASP A 549 -3.75 -1.80 -59.09
CA ASP A 549 -4.72 -1.76 -60.17
C ASP A 549 -6.01 -2.40 -59.61
N GLU A 550 -7.04 -1.57 -59.33
CA GLU A 550 -8.38 -2.05 -58.99
C GLU A 550 -8.85 -2.87 -60.18
N ASP A 551 -8.87 -4.19 -60.00
CA ASP A 551 -9.48 -5.10 -60.95
C ASP A 551 -11.01 -4.85 -60.91
N PRO A 552 -11.64 -4.29 -61.98
CA PRO A 552 -13.06 -3.95 -61.95
C PRO A 552 -13.98 -5.17 -61.78
N SER A 553 -13.42 -6.38 -61.82
CA SER A 553 -14.15 -7.64 -61.64
C SER A 553 -14.37 -8.05 -60.17
N ALA A 554 -13.73 -7.37 -59.21
CA ALA A 554 -13.88 -7.69 -57.79
C ALA A 554 -15.13 -7.03 -57.15
N GLN A 555 -15.69 -5.98 -57.75
CA GLN A 555 -16.88 -5.29 -57.22
C GLN A 555 -18.21 -5.99 -57.47
N GLN A 556 -18.23 -7.07 -58.29
CA GLN A 556 -19.48 -7.76 -58.63
C GLN A 556 -19.75 -9.05 -57.83
N ARG A 557 -18.88 -9.42 -56.86
CA ARG A 557 -19.04 -10.62 -56.03
C ARG A 557 -19.45 -10.37 -54.57
N GLY A 558 -19.76 -9.15 -54.20
CA GLY A 558 -20.03 -8.75 -52.81
C GLY A 558 -21.49 -8.45 -52.46
N ASN A 559 -22.49 -8.89 -53.25
CA ASN A 559 -23.88 -8.60 -52.89
C ASN A 559 -24.82 -9.79 -53.07
N THR A 560 -24.53 -10.91 -52.41
CA THR A 560 -25.52 -11.95 -52.14
C THR A 560 -25.23 -12.59 -50.77
N GLY A 561 -26.05 -12.25 -49.78
CA GLY A 561 -26.07 -12.99 -48.56
C GLY A 561 -26.30 -12.18 -47.31
N SER A 562 -27.43 -11.53 -47.18
CA SER A 562 -27.99 -11.15 -45.88
C SER A 562 -28.67 -12.39 -45.26
N PRO A 563 -28.21 -12.88 -44.12
CA PRO A 563 -28.98 -13.85 -43.36
C PRO A 563 -29.65 -13.16 -42.16
N PHE A 564 -30.63 -12.28 -42.45
CA PHE A 564 -31.64 -11.91 -41.48
C PHE A 564 -33.02 -12.10 -42.13
N GLY A 565 -33.42 -13.38 -42.17
CA GLY A 565 -34.77 -13.80 -42.48
C GLY A 565 -35.53 -14.00 -41.19
N GLY A 566 -36.61 -13.25 -41.03
CA GLY A 566 -37.50 -13.26 -39.90
C GLY A 566 -38.18 -14.57 -39.62
N GLY A 567 -38.28 -14.88 -38.35
CA GLY A 567 -39.17 -15.87 -37.78
C GLY A 567 -40.37 -15.17 -37.12
N ARG A 568 -41.48 -15.17 -37.84
CA ARG A 568 -42.81 -14.82 -37.32
C ARG A 568 -43.20 -15.85 -36.24
N THR A 569 -43.59 -15.38 -35.08
CA THR A 569 -44.41 -16.14 -34.12
C THR A 569 -45.89 -15.94 -34.45
N PRO A 570 -46.71 -16.99 -34.46
CA PRO A 570 -48.16 -16.83 -34.54
C PRO A 570 -48.79 -16.75 -33.14
N PHE A 571 -49.78 -15.94 -33.10
CA PHE A 571 -50.80 -15.76 -32.05
C PHE A 571 -51.55 -17.06 -31.69
N GLY A 572 -51.91 -17.15 -30.41
CA GLY A 572 -52.94 -17.99 -29.84
C GLY A 572 -52.93 -17.73 -28.35
N GLY A 573 -53.82 -17.13 -27.69
CA GLY A 573 -55.25 -17.23 -27.68
C GLY A 573 -55.67 -17.92 -26.39
N GLY A 574 -56.34 -17.18 -25.50
CA GLY A 574 -57.39 -17.76 -24.68
C GLY A 574 -57.15 -18.02 -23.19
N GLY A 575 -58.02 -17.45 -22.33
CA GLY A 575 -58.56 -18.06 -21.13
C GLY A 575 -58.24 -17.34 -19.82
N VAL A 576 -59.05 -16.36 -19.38
CA VAL A 576 -60.24 -16.38 -18.52
C VAL A 576 -60.10 -17.22 -17.21
N GLY A 577 -60.30 -16.54 -16.09
CA GLY A 577 -60.66 -17.11 -14.76
C GLY A 577 -59.72 -16.56 -13.67
N GLY A 578 -60.14 -15.77 -12.73
CA GLY A 578 -61.34 -15.74 -11.92
C GLY A 578 -61.03 -16.17 -10.50
N GLY A 579 -61.27 -15.30 -9.55
CA GLY A 579 -61.52 -15.74 -8.19
C GLY A 579 -60.54 -15.22 -7.13
N ARG A 580 -60.81 -14.14 -6.46
CA ARG A 580 -61.53 -14.00 -5.17
C ARG A 580 -60.73 -14.32 -3.88
N ARG A 581 -60.69 -13.27 -3.01
CA ARG A 581 -60.86 -13.25 -1.52
C ARG A 581 -59.72 -13.86 -0.69
N GLY A 582 -59.26 -13.17 0.30
CA GLY A 582 -59.73 -12.62 1.55
C GLY A 582 -58.53 -12.65 2.45
N GLY A 583 -58.27 -11.69 3.22
CA GLY A 583 -58.80 -11.44 4.49
C GLY A 583 -57.83 -11.71 5.60
N GLY A 584 -57.50 -10.70 6.31
CA GLY A 584 -57.57 -10.73 7.75
C GLY A 584 -56.25 -10.95 8.55
N ARG A 585 -55.82 -10.03 9.15
CA ARG A 585 -55.50 -9.54 10.49
C ARG A 585 -54.10 -8.98 10.60
#